data_4305920971dd202f34756ab7ae6e89c2
#
_entry.id   4305920971dd202f34756ab7ae6e89c2
#
_cell.length_a   1.000
_cell.length_b   1.000
_cell.length_c   1.000
_cell.angle_alpha   90.00
_cell.angle_beta   90.00
_cell.angle_gamma   90.00
#
_symmetry.space_group_name_H-M   'P 1'
#
loop_
_entity.id
_entity.type
_entity.pdbx_description
1 polymer ?
#
loop_
_entity_poly.entity_id
_entity_poly.type
_entity_poly.pdbx_seq_one_letter_code
_entity_poly.pdbx_strand_id
1 'polypeptide(L)'
;MLVVRSILSGLRNRDRIADLQRRLKLIPTEISALYHYMLTHIQPFYLEEGSRLFRLMSTAHSLENAENFLLLPSLPEPLSMLGMYFANHDPTTFNIHAPIKSLSETEAQEKIDEIDHRLKVCCARLLKIGSPRPTGGFQVTLEAEYGNRRVEYLHRSAKDYLDLPEAQQLLRAATKETAFISSVALLRSTLQLTKSYCLTDRHILRIIEQLVKSALVLAQEAEKETHEAQTELLDEFDRAVSHIWPTETHASEMMLRYNKYILDLNGDGDGTNPNSNNDFLSLAVTSQLLLYLGAKFSQDESIVRSKHGIPYLSYSLSLDPDEPEKVNKKIVELLLNHGSDPNDSFGGYTPGITALKSVLDYHISHTRPFLSLVPF
;
A
#
# COMPACT_ATOMS: atom_id res chain seq x y z
N MET A 1 16.58 20.66 -19.58
CA MET A 1 16.84 19.38 -20.27
C MET A 1 16.05 19.23 -21.57
N LEU A 2 14.77 19.60 -21.64
CA LEU A 2 13.93 19.57 -22.85
C LEU A 2 14.49 20.45 -23.96
N VAL A 3 14.89 21.69 -23.63
CA VAL A 3 15.57 22.62 -24.52
C VAL A 3 16.79 22.02 -25.17
N VAL A 4 17.68 21.43 -24.34
CA VAL A 4 18.93 20.78 -24.82
C VAL A 4 18.60 19.62 -25.77
N ARG A 5 17.60 18.80 -25.43
CA ARG A 5 17.17 17.67 -26.27
C ARG A 5 16.61 18.13 -27.61
N SER A 6 15.80 19.19 -27.61
CA SER A 6 15.24 19.80 -28.82
C SER A 6 16.34 20.33 -29.72
N ILE A 7 17.34 21.04 -29.14
CA ILE A 7 18.49 21.55 -29.88
C ILE A 7 19.34 20.40 -30.43
N LEU A 8 19.68 19.41 -29.62
CA LEU A 8 20.48 18.26 -30.05
C LEU A 8 19.79 17.45 -31.16
N SER A 9 18.45 17.29 -31.07
CA SER A 9 17.69 16.65 -32.14
C SER A 9 17.73 17.44 -33.42
N GLY A 10 17.59 18.79 -33.36
CA GLY A 10 17.70 19.64 -34.51
C GLY A 10 19.11 19.60 -35.13
N LEU A 11 20.16 19.63 -34.30
CA LEU A 11 21.53 19.50 -34.79
C LEU A 11 21.81 18.15 -35.49
N ARG A 12 21.26 17.07 -34.95
CA ARG A 12 21.34 15.74 -35.59
C ARG A 12 20.64 15.70 -36.95
N ASN A 13 19.52 16.41 -37.06
CA ASN A 13 18.75 16.55 -38.31
C ASN A 13 19.35 17.61 -39.27
N ARG A 14 20.47 18.26 -38.92
CA ARG A 14 21.09 19.36 -39.65
C ARG A 14 20.17 20.56 -39.86
N ASP A 15 19.32 20.85 -38.86
CA ASP A 15 18.42 21.99 -38.86
C ASP A 15 19.24 23.31 -38.92
N ARG A 16 18.71 24.29 -39.62
CA ARG A 16 19.30 25.66 -39.70
C ARG A 16 19.03 26.39 -38.38
N ILE A 17 19.78 27.44 -38.10
CA ILE A 17 19.62 28.27 -36.88
C ILE A 17 18.17 28.77 -36.73
N ALA A 18 17.52 29.17 -37.80
CA ALA A 18 16.12 29.57 -37.80
C ALA A 18 15.16 28.44 -37.38
N ASP A 19 15.45 27.20 -37.75
CA ASP A 19 14.66 26.04 -37.40
C ASP A 19 14.85 25.70 -35.92
N LEU A 20 16.07 25.77 -35.40
CA LEU A 20 16.39 25.63 -33.99
C LEU A 20 15.67 26.69 -33.13
N GLN A 21 15.67 27.95 -33.57
CA GLN A 21 14.94 29.04 -32.92
C GLN A 21 13.43 28.77 -32.92
N ARG A 22 12.89 28.25 -34.03
CA ARG A 22 11.46 27.85 -34.10
C ARG A 22 11.13 26.73 -33.14
N ARG A 23 11.98 25.70 -33.04
CA ARG A 23 11.82 24.61 -32.06
C ARG A 23 11.79 25.12 -30.62
N LEU A 24 12.66 26.08 -30.28
CA LEU A 24 12.67 26.71 -28.96
C LEU A 24 11.39 27.48 -28.64
N LYS A 25 10.84 28.19 -29.62
CA LYS A 25 9.57 28.93 -29.48
C LYS A 25 8.35 28.01 -29.31
N LEU A 26 8.44 26.76 -29.74
CA LEU A 26 7.38 25.79 -29.57
C LEU A 26 7.35 25.17 -28.16
N ILE A 27 8.40 25.36 -27.36
CA ILE A 27 8.44 24.86 -25.98
C ILE A 27 7.64 25.83 -25.10
N PRO A 28 6.60 25.36 -24.42
CA PRO A 28 5.80 26.18 -23.54
C PRO A 28 6.65 26.79 -22.41
N THR A 29 6.38 28.05 -22.08
CA THR A 29 7.05 28.76 -20.98
C THR A 29 6.35 28.57 -19.65
N GLU A 30 5.06 28.27 -19.68
CA GLU A 30 4.28 27.94 -18.48
C GLU A 30 4.52 26.49 -18.07
N ILE A 31 4.68 26.26 -16.77
CA ILE A 31 5.07 24.94 -16.21
C ILE A 31 4.01 23.89 -16.52
N SER A 32 2.73 24.18 -16.32
CA SER A 32 1.64 23.22 -16.58
C SER A 32 1.56 22.84 -18.06
N ALA A 33 1.66 23.83 -18.94
CA ALA A 33 1.69 23.60 -20.38
C ALA A 33 2.94 22.81 -20.81
N LEU A 34 4.08 23.03 -20.12
CA LEU A 34 5.30 22.25 -20.33
C LEU A 34 5.12 20.77 -19.96
N TYR A 35 4.51 20.49 -18.80
CA TYR A 35 4.24 19.09 -18.40
C TYR A 35 3.23 18.43 -19.33
N HIS A 36 2.19 19.16 -19.75
CA HIS A 36 1.25 18.69 -20.77
C HIS A 36 1.97 18.34 -22.08
N TYR A 37 2.82 19.24 -22.55
CA TYR A 37 3.64 19.00 -23.73
C TYR A 37 4.53 17.75 -23.56
N MET A 38 5.20 17.58 -22.40
CA MET A 38 6.05 16.41 -22.13
C MET A 38 5.25 15.11 -22.14
N LEU A 39 4.06 15.10 -21.53
CA LEU A 39 3.22 13.91 -21.43
C LEU A 39 2.64 13.50 -22.79
N THR A 40 2.14 14.48 -23.58
CA THR A 40 1.56 14.25 -24.90
C THR A 40 2.58 13.93 -25.99
N HIS A 41 3.88 14.18 -25.74
CA HIS A 41 4.98 13.85 -26.65
C HIS A 41 5.75 12.58 -26.27
N ILE A 42 5.21 11.79 -25.32
CA ILE A 42 5.65 10.41 -25.13
C ILE A 42 5.32 9.64 -26.41
N GLN A 43 6.28 8.87 -26.92
CA GLN A 43 6.03 8.06 -28.12
C GLN A 43 4.85 7.12 -27.88
N PRO A 44 3.91 6.96 -28.84
CA PRO A 44 2.71 6.13 -28.64
C PRO A 44 3.00 4.73 -28.14
N PHE A 45 4.10 4.13 -28.58
CA PHE A 45 4.57 2.81 -28.14
C PHE A 45 4.86 2.73 -26.63
N TYR A 46 5.31 3.83 -26.02
CA TYR A 46 5.65 3.89 -24.59
C TYR A 46 4.56 4.54 -23.73
N LEU A 47 3.51 5.08 -24.34
CA LEU A 47 2.49 5.87 -23.64
C LEU A 47 1.70 5.01 -22.65
N GLU A 48 1.34 3.80 -23.04
CA GLU A 48 0.59 2.89 -22.17
C GLU A 48 1.40 2.53 -20.92
N GLU A 49 2.65 2.11 -21.09
CA GLU A 49 3.50 1.74 -19.96
C GLU A 49 3.82 2.95 -19.07
N GLY A 50 4.13 4.10 -19.67
CA GLY A 50 4.31 5.35 -18.93
C GLY A 50 3.07 5.71 -18.12
N SER A 51 1.89 5.52 -18.71
CA SER A 51 0.61 5.76 -18.04
C SER A 51 0.38 4.81 -16.87
N ARG A 52 0.73 3.52 -17.02
CA ARG A 52 0.71 2.56 -15.89
C ARG A 52 1.62 3.03 -14.75
N LEU A 53 2.86 3.40 -15.05
CA LEU A 53 3.82 3.87 -14.04
C LEU A 53 3.33 5.14 -13.32
N PHE A 54 2.76 6.11 -14.03
CA PHE A 54 2.16 7.29 -13.40
C PHE A 54 0.95 6.96 -12.52
N ARG A 55 0.08 6.05 -12.96
CA ARG A 55 -1.07 5.60 -12.17
C ARG A 55 -0.64 4.85 -10.92
N LEU A 56 0.38 3.99 -10.98
CA LEU A 56 0.97 3.34 -9.81
C LEU A 56 1.46 4.38 -8.79
N MET A 57 2.19 5.39 -9.25
CA MET A 57 2.65 6.50 -8.41
C MET A 57 1.51 7.28 -7.77
N SER A 58 0.47 7.61 -8.54
CA SER A 58 -0.70 8.34 -8.05
C SER A 58 -1.45 7.55 -6.98
N THR A 59 -1.72 6.27 -7.23
CA THR A 59 -2.42 5.39 -6.27
C THR A 59 -1.62 5.24 -4.97
N ALA A 60 -0.33 4.96 -5.05
CA ALA A 60 0.49 4.81 -3.84
C ALA A 60 0.56 6.11 -3.03
N HIS A 61 0.67 7.28 -3.67
CA HIS A 61 0.65 8.56 -2.98
C HIS A 61 -0.72 8.93 -2.41
N SER A 62 -1.82 8.56 -3.05
CA SER A 62 -3.15 8.80 -2.49
C SER A 62 -3.36 8.00 -1.20
N LEU A 63 -2.84 6.79 -1.16
CA LEU A 63 -2.88 5.94 0.03
C LEU A 63 -1.96 6.45 1.15
N GLU A 64 -0.79 7.03 0.84
CA GLU A 64 0.08 7.67 1.83
C GLU A 64 -0.57 8.87 2.53
N ASN A 65 -1.46 9.59 1.85
CA ASN A 65 -2.13 10.79 2.37
C ASN A 65 -3.50 10.49 3.00
N ALA A 66 -4.01 9.26 2.94
CA ALA A 66 -5.26 8.89 3.57
C ALA A 66 -5.12 8.93 5.10
N GLU A 67 -6.10 9.53 5.80
CA GLU A 67 -6.10 9.71 7.27
C GLU A 67 -5.96 8.38 8.02
N ASN A 68 -6.45 7.28 7.45
CA ASN A 68 -6.26 5.92 7.98
C ASN A 68 -4.78 5.46 7.99
N PHE A 69 -3.90 6.24 7.41
CA PHE A 69 -2.46 6.00 7.28
C PHE A 69 -1.63 6.64 8.39
N LEU A 70 -2.23 7.46 9.26
CA LEU A 70 -1.54 8.17 10.36
C LEU A 70 -0.85 7.23 11.37
N LEU A 71 -1.23 5.96 11.42
CA LEU A 71 -0.56 4.95 12.24
C LEU A 71 0.69 4.34 11.57
N LEU A 72 1.01 4.73 10.33
CA LEU A 72 2.10 4.13 9.55
C LEU A 72 3.10 5.20 9.10
N PRO A 73 4.16 5.48 9.88
CA PRO A 73 5.10 6.57 9.58
C PRO A 73 5.90 6.41 8.28
N SER A 74 5.69 5.37 7.49
CA SER A 74 6.29 5.24 6.15
C SER A 74 5.79 4.02 5.41
N LEU A 75 5.08 4.21 4.31
CA LEU A 75 4.99 3.21 3.24
C LEU A 75 6.15 3.43 2.27
N PRO A 76 7.23 2.72 2.37
CA PRO A 76 8.27 2.85 1.35
C PRO A 76 8.14 1.84 0.22
N GLU A 77 7.63 0.65 0.51
CA GLU A 77 7.92 -0.51 -0.29
C GLU A 77 7.22 -0.59 -1.67
N PRO A 78 5.93 -0.23 -1.84
CA PRO A 78 5.31 -0.26 -3.17
C PRO A 78 5.95 0.70 -4.17
N LEU A 79 6.58 1.77 -3.67
CA LEU A 79 7.30 2.75 -4.49
C LEU A 79 8.81 2.49 -4.55
N SER A 80 9.30 1.40 -3.99
CA SER A 80 10.69 0.98 -4.19
C SER A 80 10.93 0.63 -5.66
N MET A 81 12.18 0.65 -6.09
CA MET A 81 12.55 0.27 -7.46
C MET A 81 12.07 -1.14 -7.80
N LEU A 82 12.27 -2.10 -6.89
CA LEU A 82 11.80 -3.47 -7.06
C LEU A 82 10.27 -3.55 -7.03
N GLY A 83 9.61 -2.79 -6.14
CA GLY A 83 8.15 -2.71 -6.10
C GLY A 83 7.57 -2.19 -7.41
N MET A 84 8.13 -1.12 -7.95
CA MET A 84 7.72 -0.58 -9.26
C MET A 84 8.01 -1.54 -10.42
N TYR A 85 9.13 -2.27 -10.37
CA TYR A 85 9.43 -3.31 -11.34
C TYR A 85 8.33 -4.38 -11.35
N PHE A 86 8.01 -4.96 -10.19
CA PHE A 86 6.99 -6.00 -10.09
C PHE A 86 5.58 -5.49 -10.41
N ALA A 87 5.23 -4.25 -10.01
CA ALA A 87 3.94 -3.65 -10.30
C ALA A 87 3.74 -3.33 -11.79
N ASN A 88 4.83 -3.03 -12.52
CA ASN A 88 4.78 -2.74 -13.95
C ASN A 88 4.76 -4.00 -14.83
N HIS A 89 4.94 -5.18 -14.25
CA HIS A 89 4.92 -6.45 -14.98
C HIS A 89 3.54 -6.74 -15.58
N ASP A 90 3.54 -7.45 -16.70
CA ASP A 90 2.31 -7.88 -17.36
C ASP A 90 1.53 -8.84 -16.44
N PRO A 91 0.26 -8.55 -16.14
CA PRO A 91 -0.58 -9.42 -15.33
C PRO A 91 -0.68 -10.86 -15.86
N THR A 92 -0.56 -11.06 -17.17
CA THR A 92 -0.65 -12.38 -17.81
C THR A 92 0.56 -13.27 -17.53
N THR A 93 1.69 -12.68 -17.20
CA THR A 93 2.94 -13.40 -16.86
C THR A 93 3.12 -13.56 -15.35
N PHE A 94 2.23 -12.97 -14.55
CA PHE A 94 2.29 -13.03 -13.10
C PHE A 94 1.88 -14.42 -12.60
N ASN A 95 2.84 -15.12 -11.95
CA ASN A 95 2.56 -16.38 -11.27
C ASN A 95 2.34 -16.13 -9.78
N ILE A 96 1.07 -16.21 -9.39
CA ILE A 96 0.67 -15.99 -7.99
C ILE A 96 1.33 -17.02 -7.05
N HIS A 97 1.46 -18.27 -7.50
CA HIS A 97 2.05 -19.38 -6.75
C HIS A 97 3.54 -19.57 -7.00
N ALA A 98 4.24 -18.54 -7.52
CA ALA A 98 5.69 -18.58 -7.62
C ALA A 98 6.32 -18.96 -6.27
N PRO A 99 7.39 -19.77 -6.26
CA PRO A 99 8.04 -20.18 -5.03
C PRO A 99 8.60 -18.97 -4.26
N ILE A 100 8.63 -19.10 -2.93
CA ILE A 100 9.31 -18.13 -2.07
C ILE A 100 10.81 -18.37 -2.25
N LYS A 101 11.48 -17.41 -2.89
CA LYS A 101 12.91 -17.48 -3.20
C LYS A 101 13.49 -16.09 -3.13
N SER A 102 14.50 -15.90 -2.28
CA SER A 102 15.24 -14.64 -2.24
C SER A 102 15.93 -14.38 -3.59
N LEU A 103 15.88 -13.11 -4.01
CA LEU A 103 16.66 -12.66 -5.16
C LEU A 103 18.14 -12.65 -4.82
N SER A 104 18.98 -13.07 -5.75
CA SER A 104 20.41 -12.78 -5.69
C SER A 104 20.65 -11.29 -5.96
N GLU A 105 21.81 -10.78 -5.56
CA GLU A 105 22.20 -9.40 -5.81
C GLU A 105 22.20 -9.07 -7.31
N THR A 106 22.65 -9.98 -8.15
CA THR A 106 22.64 -9.83 -9.61
C THR A 106 21.22 -9.76 -10.17
N GLU A 107 20.33 -10.66 -9.75
CA GLU A 107 18.92 -10.66 -10.17
C GLU A 107 18.21 -9.37 -9.73
N ALA A 108 18.48 -8.87 -8.52
CA ALA A 108 17.91 -7.62 -8.02
C ALA A 108 18.42 -6.42 -8.83
N GLN A 109 19.74 -6.36 -9.12
CA GLN A 109 20.34 -5.28 -9.89
C GLN A 109 19.81 -5.24 -11.34
N GLU A 110 19.68 -6.38 -12.00
CA GLU A 110 19.11 -6.46 -13.36
C GLU A 110 17.69 -5.87 -13.40
N LYS A 111 16.83 -6.20 -12.43
CA LYS A 111 15.46 -5.67 -12.32
C LYS A 111 15.45 -4.17 -12.07
N ILE A 112 16.35 -3.68 -11.23
CA ILE A 112 16.51 -2.26 -10.92
C ILE A 112 16.99 -1.49 -12.15
N ASP A 113 17.95 -2.01 -12.90
CA ASP A 113 18.46 -1.37 -14.11
C ASP A 113 17.36 -1.33 -15.20
N GLU A 114 16.57 -2.38 -15.31
CA GLU A 114 15.44 -2.43 -16.22
C GLU A 114 14.41 -1.34 -15.90
N ILE A 115 13.91 -1.28 -14.65
CA ILE A 115 12.89 -0.27 -14.29
C ILE A 115 13.46 1.15 -14.38
N ASP A 116 14.73 1.39 -14.03
CA ASP A 116 15.38 2.69 -14.22
C ASP A 116 15.36 3.12 -15.68
N HIS A 117 15.69 2.20 -16.58
CA HIS A 117 15.62 2.45 -18.02
C HIS A 117 14.18 2.76 -18.47
N ARG A 118 13.19 1.98 -18.01
CA ARG A 118 11.77 2.18 -18.35
C ARG A 118 11.27 3.54 -17.84
N LEU A 119 11.58 3.94 -16.61
CA LEU A 119 11.24 5.26 -16.07
C LEU A 119 11.79 6.40 -16.94
N LYS A 120 13.02 6.28 -17.42
CA LYS A 120 13.65 7.29 -18.28
C LYS A 120 13.00 7.40 -19.66
N VAL A 121 12.58 6.27 -20.23
CA VAL A 121 12.03 6.20 -21.60
C VAL A 121 10.53 6.49 -21.60
N CYS A 122 9.76 5.84 -20.71
CA CYS A 122 8.30 5.86 -20.75
C CYS A 122 7.69 7.06 -20.01
N CYS A 123 8.40 7.65 -19.01
CA CYS A 123 7.83 8.68 -18.17
C CYS A 123 8.31 10.11 -18.51
N ALA A 124 8.86 10.33 -19.71
CA ALA A 124 9.37 11.65 -20.12
C ALA A 124 10.26 12.33 -19.07
N ARG A 125 10.87 11.57 -18.17
CA ARG A 125 11.66 12.02 -17.01
C ARG A 125 10.87 12.83 -15.97
N LEU A 126 9.56 12.69 -15.92
CA LEU A 126 8.73 13.26 -14.86
C LEU A 126 8.83 12.45 -13.55
N LEU A 127 9.32 11.22 -13.64
CA LEU A 127 9.73 10.39 -12.51
C LEU A 127 11.25 10.27 -12.46
N LYS A 128 11.79 10.13 -11.27
CA LYS A 128 13.21 9.95 -10.98
C LYS A 128 13.40 8.94 -9.86
N ILE A 129 14.62 8.43 -9.76
CA ILE A 129 15.03 7.63 -8.59
C ILE A 129 15.47 8.61 -7.50
N GLY A 130 14.86 8.50 -6.32
CA GLY A 130 15.23 9.26 -5.12
C GLY A 130 16.59 8.81 -4.55
N SER A 131 17.11 9.59 -3.63
CA SER A 131 18.30 9.23 -2.87
C SER A 131 17.99 8.04 -1.94
N PRO A 132 18.97 7.17 -1.65
CA PRO A 132 18.80 6.14 -0.64
C PRO A 132 18.38 6.77 0.69
N ARG A 133 17.42 6.18 1.38
CA ARG A 133 17.05 6.65 2.71
C ARG A 133 18.16 6.28 3.71
N PRO A 134 18.45 7.16 4.66
CA PRO A 134 19.38 6.81 5.74
C PRO A 134 18.77 5.65 6.54
N THR A 135 19.47 4.54 6.61
CA THR A 135 19.06 3.31 7.31
C THR A 135 19.27 3.36 8.82
N GLY A 136 19.48 4.55 9.40
CA GLY A 136 19.65 4.73 10.85
C GLY A 136 20.88 4.05 11.44
N GLY A 137 21.94 3.86 10.65
CA GLY A 137 23.21 3.27 11.12
C GLY A 137 23.25 1.74 11.04
N PHE A 138 22.23 1.09 10.47
CA PHE A 138 22.23 -0.35 10.24
C PHE A 138 22.96 -0.69 8.94
N GLN A 139 23.86 -1.66 9.00
CA GLN A 139 24.42 -2.27 7.79
C GLN A 139 23.30 -3.04 7.09
N VAL A 140 22.79 -2.44 6.04
CA VAL A 140 21.79 -3.08 5.18
C VAL A 140 22.57 -3.85 4.12
N THR A 141 22.17 -5.08 3.84
CA THR A 141 22.70 -5.80 2.67
C THR A 141 22.45 -4.96 1.42
N LEU A 142 23.27 -5.11 0.38
CA LEU A 142 23.11 -4.40 -0.90
C LEU A 142 21.69 -4.54 -1.46
N GLU A 143 21.01 -5.67 -1.22
CA GLU A 143 19.60 -5.91 -1.57
C GLU A 143 18.65 -4.90 -0.89
N ALA A 144 18.88 -4.61 0.38
CA ALA A 144 18.11 -3.62 1.10
C ALA A 144 18.53 -2.18 0.73
N GLU A 145 19.76 -1.94 0.35
CA GLU A 145 20.21 -0.63 -0.12
C GLU A 145 19.62 -0.26 -1.48
N TYR A 146 19.58 -1.19 -2.41
CA TYR A 146 19.00 -0.99 -3.75
C TYR A 146 17.47 -1.08 -3.71
N GLY A 147 16.88 -2.00 -2.94
CA GLY A 147 15.44 -2.09 -2.71
C GLY A 147 14.87 -0.86 -2.00
N ASN A 148 15.71 -0.13 -1.27
CA ASN A 148 15.33 1.05 -0.48
C ASN A 148 15.32 2.37 -1.30
N ARG A 149 15.73 2.35 -2.57
CA ARG A 149 15.58 3.50 -3.46
C ARG A 149 14.14 3.60 -3.93
N ARG A 150 13.53 4.76 -3.70
CA ARG A 150 12.15 5.03 -4.13
C ARG A 150 12.12 5.68 -5.50
N VAL A 151 11.05 5.40 -6.21
CA VAL A 151 10.64 6.22 -7.36
C VAL A 151 9.93 7.46 -6.83
N GLU A 152 10.29 8.62 -7.32
CA GLU A 152 9.77 9.91 -6.89
C GLU A 152 9.38 10.76 -8.11
N TYR A 153 8.46 11.70 -7.93
CA TYR A 153 8.25 12.73 -8.92
C TYR A 153 9.50 13.60 -9.06
N LEU A 154 9.81 14.03 -10.30
CA LEU A 154 10.94 14.91 -10.55
C LEU A 154 10.90 16.17 -9.69
N HIS A 155 9.71 16.74 -9.52
CA HIS A 155 9.42 17.90 -8.70
C HIS A 155 7.96 17.88 -8.26
N ARG A 156 7.63 18.58 -7.15
CA ARG A 156 6.26 18.67 -6.63
C ARG A 156 5.28 19.15 -7.70
N SER A 157 5.66 20.17 -8.48
CA SER A 157 4.78 20.70 -9.54
C SER A 157 4.48 19.67 -10.66
N ALA A 158 5.34 18.66 -10.86
CA ALA A 158 5.04 17.57 -11.79
C ALA A 158 3.94 16.67 -11.21
N LYS A 159 3.99 16.39 -9.88
CA LYS A 159 2.92 15.70 -9.18
C LYS A 159 1.62 16.50 -9.26
N ASP A 160 1.66 17.79 -8.89
CA ASP A 160 0.47 18.65 -8.88
C ASP A 160 -0.19 18.69 -10.27
N TYR A 161 0.59 18.71 -11.36
CA TYR A 161 0.08 18.62 -12.74
C TYR A 161 -0.52 17.24 -13.04
N LEU A 162 0.17 16.14 -12.67
CA LEU A 162 -0.29 14.78 -12.95
C LEU A 162 -1.56 14.42 -12.14
N ASP A 163 -1.80 15.09 -11.02
CA ASP A 163 -3.03 14.95 -10.23
C ASP A 163 -4.23 15.72 -10.83
N LEU A 164 -4.02 16.59 -11.83
CA LEU A 164 -5.11 17.29 -12.50
C LEU A 164 -6.04 16.31 -13.25
N PRO A 165 -7.37 16.57 -13.26
CA PRO A 165 -8.34 15.70 -13.94
C PRO A 165 -8.01 15.43 -15.40
N GLU A 166 -7.51 16.43 -16.13
CA GLU A 166 -7.13 16.31 -17.55
C GLU A 166 -5.96 15.34 -17.75
N ALA A 167 -4.91 15.42 -16.92
CA ALA A 167 -3.78 14.50 -16.97
C ALA A 167 -4.23 13.09 -16.59
N GLN A 168 -5.03 12.93 -15.54
CA GLN A 168 -5.59 11.65 -15.12
C GLN A 168 -6.48 11.02 -16.19
N GLN A 169 -7.29 11.81 -16.89
CA GLN A 169 -8.10 11.31 -18.00
C GLN A 169 -7.24 10.79 -19.16
N LEU A 170 -6.16 11.50 -19.51
CA LEU A 170 -5.22 11.08 -20.54
C LEU A 170 -4.53 9.74 -20.14
N LEU A 171 -4.06 9.63 -18.92
CA LEU A 171 -3.43 8.41 -18.40
C LEU A 171 -4.39 7.21 -18.39
N ARG A 172 -5.65 7.42 -17.98
CA ARG A 172 -6.68 6.37 -18.00
C ARG A 172 -7.05 5.95 -19.41
N ALA A 173 -7.14 6.91 -20.34
CA ALA A 173 -7.44 6.61 -21.74
C ALA A 173 -6.35 5.71 -22.35
N ALA A 174 -5.09 5.95 -22.04
CA ALA A 174 -3.95 5.18 -22.55
C ALA A 174 -3.89 3.74 -22.00
N THR A 175 -4.53 3.46 -20.86
CA THR A 175 -4.53 2.13 -20.22
C THR A 175 -5.91 1.43 -20.28
N LYS A 176 -6.86 1.98 -21.05
CA LYS A 176 -8.23 1.49 -21.09
C LYS A 176 -8.35 0.07 -21.63
N GLU A 177 -7.58 -0.24 -22.66
CA GLU A 177 -7.66 -1.55 -23.34
C GLU A 177 -7.09 -2.70 -22.50
N THR A 178 -6.16 -2.39 -21.59
CA THR A 178 -5.53 -3.40 -20.72
C THR A 178 -6.26 -3.64 -19.41
N ALA A 179 -7.38 -2.94 -19.16
CA ALA A 179 -8.12 -3.01 -17.89
C ALA A 179 -7.21 -2.89 -16.65
N PHE A 180 -6.14 -2.08 -16.76
CA PHE A 180 -5.13 -1.94 -15.73
C PHE A 180 -5.69 -1.31 -14.46
N ILE A 181 -5.56 -1.99 -13.34
CA ILE A 181 -5.99 -1.56 -12.00
C ILE A 181 -4.74 -1.43 -11.13
N SER A 182 -4.43 -0.20 -10.75
CA SER A 182 -3.17 0.11 -10.07
C SER A 182 -3.08 -0.45 -8.64
N SER A 183 -4.18 -0.48 -7.91
CA SER A 183 -4.24 -1.08 -6.57
C SER A 183 -3.96 -2.60 -6.61
N VAL A 184 -4.53 -3.31 -7.58
CA VAL A 184 -4.29 -4.75 -7.78
C VAL A 184 -2.84 -5.01 -8.21
N ALA A 185 -2.29 -4.17 -9.11
CA ALA A 185 -0.90 -4.30 -9.55
C ALA A 185 0.09 -4.07 -8.40
N LEU A 186 -0.16 -3.08 -7.54
CA LEU A 186 0.63 -2.83 -6.33
C LEU A 186 0.48 -3.96 -5.30
N LEU A 187 -0.72 -4.53 -5.13
CA LEU A 187 -0.94 -5.69 -4.26
C LEU A 187 -0.14 -6.93 -4.74
N ARG A 188 -0.16 -7.21 -6.04
CA ARG A 188 0.67 -8.27 -6.66
C ARG A 188 2.15 -8.01 -6.44
N SER A 189 2.58 -6.77 -6.61
CA SER A 189 3.95 -6.34 -6.35
C SER A 189 4.35 -6.59 -4.90
N THR A 190 3.48 -6.27 -3.95
CA THR A 190 3.72 -6.49 -2.52
C THR A 190 3.89 -7.98 -2.21
N LEU A 191 3.10 -8.86 -2.84
CA LEU A 191 3.27 -10.30 -2.74
C LEU A 191 4.63 -10.76 -3.29
N GLN A 192 5.05 -10.26 -4.47
CA GLN A 192 6.35 -10.62 -5.05
C GLN A 192 7.52 -10.11 -4.22
N LEU A 193 7.44 -8.90 -3.69
CA LEU A 193 8.43 -8.37 -2.75
C LEU A 193 8.54 -9.28 -1.53
N THR A 194 7.40 -9.66 -0.93
CA THR A 194 7.39 -10.58 0.23
C THR A 194 8.10 -11.88 -0.08
N LYS A 195 7.83 -12.48 -1.25
CA LYS A 195 8.48 -13.74 -1.66
C LYS A 195 9.96 -13.61 -2.01
N SER A 196 10.43 -12.40 -2.28
CA SER A 196 11.77 -12.11 -2.80
C SER A 196 12.78 -11.75 -1.72
N TYR A 197 12.34 -11.48 -0.47
CA TYR A 197 13.25 -11.12 0.61
C TYR A 197 13.95 -12.32 1.24
N CYS A 198 15.23 -12.15 1.63
CA CYS A 198 16.02 -13.17 2.31
C CYS A 198 15.80 -13.12 3.84
N LEU A 199 15.64 -14.28 4.45
CA LEU A 199 15.10 -14.50 5.80
C LEU A 199 16.09 -14.39 6.97
N THR A 200 17.32 -13.98 6.72
CA THR A 200 18.42 -14.16 7.71
C THR A 200 18.60 -13.01 8.71
N ASP A 201 17.88 -11.91 8.56
CA ASP A 201 18.10 -10.73 9.39
C ASP A 201 16.87 -10.32 10.22
N ARG A 202 17.07 -9.95 11.50
CA ARG A 202 16.01 -9.42 12.38
C ARG A 202 15.33 -8.15 11.85
N HIS A 203 16.00 -7.42 10.96
CA HIS A 203 15.45 -6.23 10.32
C HIS A 203 14.35 -6.56 9.31
N ILE A 204 14.34 -7.77 8.78
CA ILE A 204 13.33 -8.28 7.85
C ILE A 204 11.94 -8.29 8.48
N LEU A 205 11.80 -8.59 9.76
CA LEU A 205 10.51 -8.59 10.45
C LEU A 205 9.80 -7.24 10.31
N ARG A 206 10.55 -6.14 10.41
CA ARG A 206 9.98 -4.80 10.22
C ARG A 206 9.56 -4.54 8.77
N ILE A 207 10.33 -5.04 7.80
CA ILE A 207 9.99 -4.94 6.38
C ILE A 207 8.72 -5.77 6.08
N ILE A 208 8.64 -7.00 6.57
CA ILE A 208 7.46 -7.85 6.41
C ILE A 208 6.23 -7.23 7.07
N GLU A 209 6.37 -6.66 8.26
CA GLU A 209 5.28 -5.90 8.89
C GLU A 209 4.77 -4.77 8.01
N GLN A 210 5.67 -4.00 7.39
CA GLN A 210 5.30 -2.94 6.44
C GLN A 210 4.61 -3.49 5.20
N LEU A 211 5.11 -4.61 4.64
CA LEU A 211 4.51 -5.25 3.48
C LEU A 211 3.09 -5.77 3.79
N VAL A 212 2.87 -6.37 4.97
CA VAL A 212 1.53 -6.80 5.41
C VAL A 212 0.58 -5.62 5.49
N LYS A 213 0.98 -4.54 6.13
CA LYS A 213 0.18 -3.32 6.22
C LYS A 213 -0.16 -2.75 4.84
N SER A 214 0.85 -2.68 3.97
CA SER A 214 0.67 -2.23 2.58
C SER A 214 -0.29 -3.13 1.81
N ALA A 215 -0.18 -4.45 1.96
CA ALA A 215 -1.05 -5.41 1.29
C ALA A 215 -2.52 -5.25 1.72
N LEU A 216 -2.77 -5.07 3.02
CA LEU A 216 -4.13 -4.88 3.54
C LEU A 216 -4.78 -3.59 3.03
N VAL A 217 -4.04 -2.48 3.03
CA VAL A 217 -4.55 -1.20 2.50
C VAL A 217 -4.76 -1.26 0.98
N LEU A 218 -3.84 -1.86 0.25
CA LEU A 218 -3.97 -2.05 -1.20
C LEU A 218 -5.13 -2.99 -1.54
N ALA A 219 -5.36 -4.02 -0.74
CA ALA A 219 -6.51 -4.92 -0.90
C ALA A 219 -7.83 -4.18 -0.67
N GLN A 220 -7.91 -3.33 0.36
CA GLN A 220 -9.09 -2.50 0.61
C GLN A 220 -9.38 -1.56 -0.58
N GLU A 221 -8.35 -0.94 -1.14
CA GLU A 221 -8.51 -0.09 -2.31
C GLU A 221 -8.88 -0.89 -3.56
N ALA A 222 -8.29 -2.08 -3.73
CA ALA A 222 -8.66 -2.99 -4.81
C ALA A 222 -10.12 -3.45 -4.72
N GLU A 223 -10.63 -3.79 -3.52
CA GLU A 223 -12.04 -4.12 -3.31
C GLU A 223 -12.96 -2.95 -3.70
N LYS A 224 -12.58 -1.69 -3.38
CA LYS A 224 -13.35 -0.50 -3.76
C LYS A 224 -13.36 -0.26 -5.27
N GLU A 225 -12.21 -0.44 -5.93
CA GLU A 225 -12.06 -0.20 -7.37
C GLU A 225 -12.70 -1.30 -8.23
N THR A 226 -12.54 -2.57 -7.83
CA THR A 226 -12.96 -3.72 -8.63
C THR A 226 -14.33 -4.27 -8.26
N HIS A 227 -14.79 -4.01 -7.02
CA HIS A 227 -15.93 -4.69 -6.40
C HIS A 227 -15.77 -6.23 -6.35
N GLU A 228 -14.53 -6.72 -6.31
CA GLU A 228 -14.17 -8.14 -6.24
C GLU A 228 -13.25 -8.41 -5.07
N ALA A 229 -13.44 -9.56 -4.42
CA ALA A 229 -12.53 -10.05 -3.40
C ALA A 229 -11.20 -10.47 -4.04
N GLN A 230 -10.09 -10.07 -3.45
CA GLN A 230 -8.75 -10.46 -3.90
C GLN A 230 -8.28 -11.74 -3.18
N THR A 231 -9.16 -12.76 -3.11
CA THR A 231 -8.99 -13.93 -2.22
C THR A 231 -7.70 -14.68 -2.50
N GLU A 232 -7.45 -15.03 -3.76
CA GLU A 232 -6.27 -15.79 -4.15
C GLU A 232 -4.95 -15.07 -3.82
N LEU A 233 -4.91 -13.74 -4.05
CA LEU A 233 -3.74 -12.92 -3.72
C LEU A 233 -3.49 -12.84 -2.21
N LEU A 234 -4.55 -12.67 -1.42
CA LEU A 234 -4.44 -12.52 0.02
C LEU A 234 -4.15 -13.85 0.72
N ASP A 235 -4.73 -14.95 0.25
CA ASP A 235 -4.45 -16.30 0.77
C ASP A 235 -2.97 -16.68 0.49
N GLU A 236 -2.48 -16.38 -0.69
CA GLU A 236 -1.08 -16.63 -1.02
C GLU A 236 -0.13 -15.68 -0.27
N PHE A 237 -0.57 -14.45 0.00
CA PHE A 237 0.18 -13.51 0.82
C PHE A 237 0.30 -14.02 2.27
N ASP A 238 -0.80 -14.47 2.88
CA ASP A 238 -0.80 -15.08 4.21
C ASP A 238 0.11 -16.31 4.26
N ARG A 239 0.03 -17.18 3.24
CA ARG A 239 0.91 -18.35 3.10
C ARG A 239 2.39 -17.93 3.03
N ALA A 240 2.71 -16.89 2.28
CA ALA A 240 4.08 -16.40 2.13
C ALA A 240 4.60 -15.83 3.46
N VAL A 241 3.82 -15.00 4.14
CA VAL A 241 4.18 -14.43 5.44
C VAL A 241 4.36 -15.52 6.48
N SER A 242 3.44 -16.49 6.56
CA SER A 242 3.52 -17.62 7.50
C SER A 242 4.75 -18.51 7.26
N HIS A 243 5.18 -18.67 6.01
CA HIS A 243 6.41 -19.39 5.67
C HIS A 243 7.67 -18.63 6.11
N ILE A 244 7.66 -17.31 5.94
CA ILE A 244 8.80 -16.46 6.26
C ILE A 244 8.94 -16.27 7.77
N TRP A 245 7.84 -16.21 8.48
CA TRP A 245 7.76 -15.98 9.91
C TRP A 245 7.00 -17.09 10.59
N PRO A 246 7.61 -18.27 10.76
CA PRO A 246 6.92 -19.48 11.20
C PRO A 246 6.60 -19.51 12.70
N THR A 247 6.70 -18.39 13.40
CA THR A 247 6.34 -18.35 14.83
C THR A 247 4.83 -18.16 14.98
N GLU A 248 4.21 -18.96 15.84
CA GLU A 248 2.79 -18.85 16.20
C GLU A 248 2.40 -17.46 16.72
N THR A 249 3.41 -16.60 16.97
CA THR A 249 3.25 -15.25 17.53
C THR A 249 3.26 -14.14 16.49
N HIS A 250 3.57 -14.39 15.19
CA HIS A 250 3.75 -13.29 14.22
C HIS A 250 2.49 -12.45 14.01
N ALA A 251 1.32 -13.10 13.86
CA ALA A 251 0.06 -12.36 13.74
C ALA A 251 -0.26 -11.60 15.04
N SER A 252 0.04 -12.21 16.20
CA SER A 252 -0.13 -11.56 17.50
C SER A 252 0.79 -10.36 17.64
N GLU A 253 2.09 -10.48 17.33
CA GLU A 253 3.02 -9.35 17.37
C GLU A 253 2.63 -8.22 16.38
N MET A 254 2.18 -8.57 15.17
CA MET A 254 1.66 -7.58 14.24
C MET A 254 0.40 -6.89 14.76
N MET A 255 -0.55 -7.66 15.32
CA MET A 255 -1.76 -7.08 15.91
C MET A 255 -1.46 -6.17 17.07
N LEU A 256 -0.50 -6.51 17.92
CA LEU A 256 -0.03 -5.67 19.02
C LEU A 256 0.46 -4.30 18.54
N ARG A 257 1.15 -4.27 17.40
CA ARG A 257 1.66 -3.04 16.81
C ARG A 257 0.63 -2.30 15.95
N TYR A 258 -0.35 -3.04 15.41
CA TYR A 258 -1.37 -2.50 14.50
C TYR A 258 -2.52 -1.83 15.27
N ASN A 259 -2.86 -2.35 16.44
CA ASN A 259 -3.99 -1.84 17.21
C ASN A 259 -3.67 -1.73 18.71
N LYS A 260 -3.19 -0.55 19.12
CA LYS A 260 -2.88 -0.23 20.51
C LYS A 260 -4.07 -0.46 21.48
N TYR A 261 -5.30 -0.33 20.96
CA TYR A 261 -6.52 -0.45 21.76
C TYR A 261 -6.91 -1.91 22.04
N ILE A 262 -6.51 -2.87 21.20
CA ILE A 262 -6.68 -4.30 21.50
C ILE A 262 -5.78 -4.73 22.65
N LEU A 263 -4.63 -4.07 22.83
CA LEU A 263 -3.73 -4.31 23.97
C LEU A 263 -4.38 -4.01 25.32
N ASP A 264 -5.15 -2.92 25.39
CA ASP A 264 -5.85 -2.55 26.63
C ASP A 264 -6.95 -3.56 27.01
N LEU A 265 -7.48 -4.34 26.04
CA LEU A 265 -8.45 -5.41 26.32
C LEU A 265 -7.79 -6.66 26.94
N ASN A 266 -6.50 -6.86 26.75
CA ASN A 266 -5.80 -8.02 27.31
C ASN A 266 -5.40 -7.84 28.80
N GLY A 267 -5.56 -6.64 29.38
CA GLY A 267 -5.39 -6.38 30.81
C GLY A 267 -3.95 -6.49 31.35
N ASP A 268 -3.02 -7.01 30.59
CA ASP A 268 -1.66 -7.37 31.06
C ASP A 268 -0.57 -6.37 30.70
N GLY A 269 -0.93 -5.21 30.12
CA GLY A 269 -0.01 -4.08 29.88
C GLY A 269 1.14 -4.30 28.90
N ASP A 270 1.55 -5.53 28.61
CA ASP A 270 2.62 -5.88 27.67
C ASP A 270 2.13 -6.52 26.36
N GLY A 271 0.83 -6.82 26.28
CA GLY A 271 0.20 -7.27 25.05
C GLY A 271 0.61 -8.68 24.54
N THR A 272 1.36 -9.42 25.31
CA THR A 272 1.91 -10.72 24.90
C THR A 272 1.07 -11.91 25.36
N ASN A 273 -0.26 -11.80 25.42
CA ASN A 273 -1.07 -12.95 25.78
C ASN A 273 -0.99 -14.00 24.65
N PRO A 274 -0.28 -15.12 24.84
CA PRO A 274 -0.11 -16.15 23.82
C PRO A 274 -1.44 -16.81 23.43
N ASN A 275 -2.49 -16.65 24.24
CA ASN A 275 -3.80 -17.22 23.99
C ASN A 275 -4.70 -16.32 23.11
N SER A 276 -4.24 -15.15 22.65
CA SER A 276 -5.03 -14.25 21.79
C SER A 276 -5.41 -14.88 20.45
N ASN A 277 -4.61 -15.86 19.99
CA ASN A 277 -4.79 -16.61 18.76
C ASN A 277 -5.17 -15.71 17.56
N ASN A 278 -4.38 -14.66 17.37
CA ASN A 278 -4.52 -13.74 16.24
C ASN A 278 -4.08 -14.46 14.95
N ASP A 279 -4.87 -14.29 13.90
CA ASP A 279 -4.64 -14.84 12.57
C ASP A 279 -4.75 -13.76 11.50
N PHE A 280 -4.51 -14.12 10.26
CA PHE A 280 -4.60 -13.17 9.13
C PHE A 280 -6.03 -12.62 8.96
N LEU A 281 -7.06 -13.42 9.27
CA LEU A 281 -8.45 -12.95 9.23
C LEU A 281 -8.73 -11.88 10.29
N SER A 282 -8.08 -11.95 11.46
CA SER A 282 -8.14 -10.87 12.46
C SER A 282 -7.61 -9.54 11.90
N LEU A 283 -6.49 -9.60 11.15
CA LEU A 283 -5.95 -8.43 10.44
C LEU A 283 -6.90 -7.94 9.34
N ALA A 284 -7.51 -8.86 8.59
CA ALA A 284 -8.47 -8.54 7.54
C ALA A 284 -9.73 -7.86 8.10
N VAL A 285 -10.23 -8.30 9.28
CA VAL A 285 -11.36 -7.66 9.99
C VAL A 285 -10.98 -6.24 10.41
N THR A 286 -9.82 -6.07 11.04
CA THR A 286 -9.32 -4.76 11.47
C THR A 286 -9.12 -3.82 10.27
N SER A 287 -8.65 -4.34 9.15
CA SER A 287 -8.44 -3.60 7.89
C SER A 287 -9.72 -3.46 7.05
N GLN A 288 -10.86 -3.93 7.57
CA GLN A 288 -12.18 -3.77 6.95
C GLN A 288 -12.30 -4.36 5.52
N LEU A 289 -11.68 -5.51 5.25
CA LEU A 289 -11.74 -6.21 3.95
C LEU A 289 -13.06 -6.99 3.81
N LEU A 290 -14.13 -6.26 3.50
CA LEU A 290 -15.50 -6.80 3.51
C LEU A 290 -15.70 -7.94 2.51
N LEU A 291 -15.23 -7.79 1.28
CA LEU A 291 -15.45 -8.77 0.21
C LEU A 291 -14.60 -10.02 0.44
N TYR A 292 -13.35 -9.85 0.88
CA TYR A 292 -12.48 -10.97 1.23
C TYR A 292 -13.07 -11.79 2.38
N LEU A 293 -13.48 -11.13 3.46
CA LEU A 293 -14.09 -11.80 4.61
C LEU A 293 -15.38 -12.53 4.21
N GLY A 294 -16.24 -11.90 3.40
CA GLY A 294 -17.45 -12.51 2.90
C GLY A 294 -17.17 -13.77 2.06
N ALA A 295 -16.15 -13.72 1.19
CA ALA A 295 -15.73 -14.87 0.41
C ALA A 295 -15.19 -16.02 1.30
N LYS A 296 -14.35 -15.71 2.30
CA LYS A 296 -13.80 -16.72 3.23
C LYS A 296 -14.87 -17.38 4.09
N PHE A 297 -15.78 -16.60 4.66
CA PHE A 297 -16.86 -17.14 5.51
C PHE A 297 -17.90 -17.91 4.69
N SER A 298 -18.09 -17.58 3.41
CA SER A 298 -18.93 -18.37 2.51
C SER A 298 -18.29 -19.69 2.08
N GLN A 299 -16.94 -19.76 2.04
CA GLN A 299 -16.21 -21.00 1.75
C GLN A 299 -16.24 -21.98 2.94
N ASP A 300 -16.17 -21.45 4.15
CA ASP A 300 -16.21 -22.23 5.38
C ASP A 300 -16.95 -21.45 6.48
N GLU A 301 -18.22 -21.81 6.67
CA GLU A 301 -19.10 -21.20 7.70
C GLU A 301 -18.64 -21.45 9.13
N SER A 302 -17.77 -22.47 9.35
CA SER A 302 -17.28 -22.80 10.69
C SER A 302 -16.19 -21.85 11.18
N ILE A 303 -15.50 -21.12 10.31
CA ILE A 303 -14.36 -20.25 10.63
C ILE A 303 -14.66 -19.29 11.78
N VAL A 304 -15.83 -18.62 11.72
CA VAL A 304 -16.23 -17.63 12.74
C VAL A 304 -16.51 -18.30 14.07
N ARG A 305 -17.20 -19.44 14.06
CA ARG A 305 -17.60 -20.18 15.29
C ARG A 305 -16.45 -20.95 15.92
N SER A 306 -15.48 -21.41 15.11
CA SER A 306 -14.32 -22.17 15.60
C SER A 306 -13.17 -21.25 16.06
N LYS A 307 -13.34 -19.93 15.99
CA LYS A 307 -12.32 -18.98 16.44
C LYS A 307 -12.06 -19.13 17.94
N HIS A 308 -10.83 -19.49 18.27
CA HIS A 308 -10.33 -19.48 19.63
C HIS A 308 -9.56 -18.19 19.91
N GLY A 309 -9.54 -17.74 21.16
CA GLY A 309 -8.92 -16.48 21.54
C GLY A 309 -9.86 -15.28 21.38
N ILE A 310 -9.35 -14.15 20.93
CA ILE A 310 -10.15 -12.92 20.77
C ILE A 310 -11.17 -13.12 19.62
N PRO A 311 -12.47 -12.96 19.88
CA PRO A 311 -13.50 -13.07 18.83
C PRO A 311 -13.30 -12.05 17.70
N TYR A 312 -13.58 -12.43 16.45
CA TYR A 312 -13.48 -11.50 15.31
C TYR A 312 -14.33 -10.24 15.49
N LEU A 313 -15.48 -10.37 16.13
CA LEU A 313 -16.37 -9.25 16.43
C LEU A 313 -15.69 -8.18 17.32
N SER A 314 -14.81 -8.59 18.24
CA SER A 314 -14.04 -7.64 19.07
C SER A 314 -13.11 -6.78 18.21
N TYR A 315 -12.48 -7.35 17.18
CA TYR A 315 -11.61 -6.57 16.27
C TYR A 315 -12.39 -5.54 15.44
N SER A 316 -13.62 -5.89 15.02
CA SER A 316 -14.45 -4.97 14.24
C SER A 316 -15.01 -3.79 15.07
N LEU A 317 -15.00 -3.93 16.40
CA LEU A 317 -15.52 -2.95 17.35
C LEU A 317 -14.41 -2.18 18.10
N SER A 318 -13.17 -2.65 18.03
CA SER A 318 -11.99 -2.06 18.69
C SER A 318 -11.36 -0.98 17.82
N LEU A 319 -12.14 -0.01 17.38
CA LEU A 319 -11.65 1.12 16.59
C LEU A 319 -11.20 2.25 17.48
N ASP A 320 -10.52 3.23 16.87
CA ASP A 320 -10.04 4.42 17.54
C ASP A 320 -11.19 5.07 18.33
N PRO A 321 -11.03 5.26 19.66
CA PRO A 321 -12.03 5.93 20.47
C PRO A 321 -12.38 7.33 19.99
N ASP A 322 -11.43 7.99 19.29
CA ASP A 322 -11.63 9.33 18.75
C ASP A 322 -12.48 9.33 17.45
N GLU A 323 -12.72 8.13 16.85
CA GLU A 323 -13.47 7.98 15.61
C GLU A 323 -14.42 6.76 15.61
N PRO A 324 -15.40 6.68 16.54
CA PRO A 324 -16.33 5.55 16.61
C PRO A 324 -17.22 5.40 15.37
N GLU A 325 -17.31 6.45 14.56
CA GLU A 325 -18.07 6.44 13.29
C GLU A 325 -17.42 5.53 12.23
N LYS A 326 -16.15 5.17 12.40
CA LYS A 326 -15.42 4.28 11.47
C LYS A 326 -15.78 2.79 11.62
N VAL A 327 -16.64 2.42 12.57
CA VAL A 327 -17.15 1.04 12.66
C VAL A 327 -17.87 0.67 11.37
N ASN A 328 -17.33 -0.33 10.67
CA ASN A 328 -17.97 -0.82 9.45
C ASN A 328 -19.14 -1.74 9.80
N LYS A 329 -20.35 -1.18 9.82
CA LYS A 329 -21.59 -1.89 10.14
C LYS A 329 -21.78 -3.16 9.30
N LYS A 330 -21.33 -3.17 8.02
CA LYS A 330 -21.46 -4.33 7.14
C LYS A 330 -20.58 -5.50 7.60
N ILE A 331 -19.39 -5.22 8.16
CA ILE A 331 -18.54 -6.28 8.73
C ILE A 331 -19.13 -6.83 10.01
N VAL A 332 -19.68 -5.96 10.87
CA VAL A 332 -20.39 -6.40 12.08
C VAL A 332 -21.57 -7.30 11.70
N GLU A 333 -22.40 -6.88 10.75
CA GLU A 333 -23.53 -7.67 10.23
C GLU A 333 -23.05 -9.00 9.62
N LEU A 334 -21.96 -8.98 8.83
CA LEU A 334 -21.38 -10.17 8.25
C LEU A 334 -20.96 -11.18 9.34
N LEU A 335 -20.25 -10.72 10.37
CA LEU A 335 -19.77 -11.58 11.46
C LEU A 335 -20.94 -12.16 12.26
N LEU A 336 -21.96 -11.35 12.59
CA LEU A 336 -23.16 -11.81 13.30
C LEU A 336 -23.94 -12.85 12.48
N ASN A 337 -24.10 -12.64 11.18
CA ASN A 337 -24.78 -13.55 10.27
C ASN A 337 -24.06 -14.91 10.16
N HIS A 338 -22.74 -14.96 10.34
CA HIS A 338 -21.94 -16.18 10.35
C HIS A 338 -21.75 -16.78 11.75
N GLY A 339 -22.48 -16.25 12.75
CA GLY A 339 -22.60 -16.84 14.08
C GLY A 339 -21.57 -16.39 15.09
N SER A 340 -21.00 -15.19 14.93
CA SER A 340 -20.24 -14.52 16.00
C SER A 340 -21.18 -14.17 17.15
N ASP A 341 -20.82 -14.57 18.39
CA ASP A 341 -21.61 -14.24 19.57
C ASP A 341 -21.09 -12.94 20.23
N PRO A 342 -21.94 -11.90 20.38
CA PRO A 342 -21.57 -10.68 21.09
C PRO A 342 -21.20 -10.90 22.58
N ASN A 343 -21.57 -12.06 23.14
CA ASN A 343 -21.29 -12.41 24.53
C ASN A 343 -20.09 -13.35 24.69
N ASP A 344 -19.47 -13.80 23.59
CA ASP A 344 -18.23 -14.56 23.67
C ASP A 344 -17.18 -13.77 24.45
N SER A 345 -16.62 -14.40 25.50
CA SER A 345 -15.69 -13.72 26.40
C SER A 345 -14.25 -14.17 26.18
N PHE A 346 -13.35 -13.22 26.10
CA PHE A 346 -11.91 -13.44 26.15
C PHE A 346 -11.25 -12.44 27.12
N GLY A 347 -10.45 -12.94 28.06
CA GLY A 347 -9.77 -12.07 29.03
C GLY A 347 -10.72 -11.25 29.92
N GLY A 348 -11.98 -11.70 30.12
CA GLY A 348 -12.97 -10.97 30.89
C GLY A 348 -13.74 -9.87 30.13
N TYR A 349 -13.48 -9.73 28.82
CA TYR A 349 -14.17 -8.78 27.95
C TYR A 349 -15.00 -9.50 26.90
N THR A 350 -16.18 -8.95 26.62
CA THR A 350 -17.01 -9.40 25.49
C THR A 350 -17.02 -8.35 24.39
N PRO A 351 -17.32 -8.68 23.12
CA PRO A 351 -17.52 -7.71 22.06
C PRO A 351 -18.50 -6.59 22.44
N GLY A 352 -19.58 -6.92 23.14
CA GLY A 352 -20.56 -5.94 23.64
C GLY A 352 -19.97 -4.96 24.65
N ILE A 353 -19.13 -5.43 25.58
CA ILE A 353 -18.42 -4.55 26.54
C ILE A 353 -17.39 -3.69 25.82
N THR A 354 -16.70 -4.24 24.83
CA THR A 354 -15.74 -3.50 24.00
C THR A 354 -16.41 -2.32 23.27
N ALA A 355 -17.57 -2.57 22.66
CA ALA A 355 -18.36 -1.51 22.00
C ALA A 355 -18.80 -0.42 22.98
N LEU A 356 -19.31 -0.81 24.17
CA LEU A 356 -19.70 0.15 25.21
C LEU A 356 -18.51 0.97 25.70
N LYS A 357 -17.34 0.35 25.91
CA LYS A 357 -16.12 1.06 26.34
C LYS A 357 -15.70 2.09 25.30
N SER A 358 -15.64 1.73 24.01
CA SER A 358 -15.29 2.65 22.93
C SER A 358 -16.21 3.86 22.86
N VAL A 359 -17.53 3.66 23.03
CA VAL A 359 -18.52 4.77 23.07
C VAL A 359 -18.34 5.65 24.30
N LEU A 360 -18.06 5.07 25.46
CA LEU A 360 -17.85 5.83 26.70
C LEU A 360 -16.55 6.65 26.63
N ASP A 361 -15.47 6.08 26.14
CA ASP A 361 -14.17 6.75 25.99
C ASP A 361 -14.29 7.93 25.01
N TYR A 362 -15.04 7.77 23.91
CA TYR A 362 -15.34 8.85 22.99
C TYR A 362 -16.09 10.00 23.68
N HIS A 363 -17.14 9.70 24.45
CA HIS A 363 -17.90 10.73 25.17
C HIS A 363 -17.05 11.43 26.25
N ILE A 364 -16.20 10.71 26.94
CA ILE A 364 -15.32 11.29 27.98
C ILE A 364 -14.26 12.21 27.36
N SER A 365 -13.65 11.84 26.25
CA SER A 365 -12.65 12.65 25.55
C SER A 365 -13.22 13.94 24.96
N HIS A 366 -14.48 13.89 24.46
CA HIS A 366 -15.13 15.02 23.79
C HIS A 366 -15.98 15.90 24.74
N THR A 367 -16.31 15.44 25.96
CA THR A 367 -17.07 16.23 26.95
C THR A 367 -16.22 16.97 27.97
N ARG A 368 -14.90 16.80 27.98
CA ARG A 368 -13.97 17.44 28.92
C ARG A 368 -13.60 18.92 28.71
N PRO A 369 -14.01 19.70 27.72
CA PRO A 369 -13.59 21.11 27.65
C PRO A 369 -14.37 22.08 28.54
N PHE A 370 -15.37 21.67 29.32
CA PHE A 370 -16.21 22.64 30.06
C PHE A 370 -15.93 22.76 31.57
N LEU A 371 -15.02 21.99 32.15
CA LEU A 371 -14.79 22.04 33.62
C LEU A 371 -13.50 22.79 34.04
N SER A 372 -12.78 23.45 33.14
CA SER A 372 -11.56 24.22 33.46
C SER A 372 -11.73 25.73 33.49
N LEU A 373 -12.96 26.25 33.50
CA LEU A 373 -13.27 27.70 33.58
C LEU A 373 -14.19 28.06 34.74
N VAL A 374 -13.86 27.57 35.93
CA VAL A 374 -14.38 28.23 37.17
C VAL A 374 -13.14 28.67 37.96
N PRO A 375 -12.78 29.98 37.98
CA PRO A 375 -11.82 30.49 38.89
C PRO A 375 -12.47 30.64 40.27
N PHE A 376 -11.84 30.06 41.29
CA PHE A 376 -12.06 30.42 42.67
C PHE A 376 -11.43 31.75 42.99
#